data_9d36ba8469cb0628e75bb763d8c7ba86
#
_entry.id   9d36ba8469cb0628e75bb763d8c7ba86
#
_cell.length_a   1.000
_cell.length_b   1.000
_cell.length_c   1.000
_cell.angle_alpha   90.00
_cell.angle_beta   90.00
_cell.angle_gamma   90.00
#
_symmetry.space_group_name_H-M   'P 1'
#
loop_
_entity.id
_entity.type
_entity.pdbx_description
1 polymer ?
#
loop_
_entity_poly.entity_id
_entity_poly.type
_entity_poly.pdbx_seq_one_letter_code
_entity_poly.pdbx_strand_id
1 'polypeptide(L)'
;MSTTQLSDVYVPVPFNQAVDQAAIELNAFIQSGVMTNDPVIAATASVGGWIGELPHYNSLSTATEPNYSSDDPASFSAPQNIGSGTQIYRKHKLNNSWSTMDLTRALALADPLDAITRMVGQYWATQEEKRVIQSAMGVLTDNVASNSGDMLHTVATDDAGAITAAELVSADAVLDASQTLGDHKMAIDVIAMHSVVYTNLQKQNLIAYIPNARGEVNIPTYLGYRVVVDDSMPAVAGTNRITYTTILFGTGAFGSGGDDTVVASEMERKPDSGDGGGEDILYTRRGGIIHPMGLAVVTAPATGTSYTLAELAAAATWNRVYERKNINLAFLQTNG
;
A
#
# COMPACT_ATOMS: atom_id res chain seq x y z
N MET A 1 4.12 -14.40 49.57
CA MET A 1 2.75 -14.29 49.02
C MET A 1 2.93 -13.93 47.58
N SER A 2 2.48 -14.80 46.69
CA SER A 2 2.47 -14.47 45.25
C SER A 2 1.33 -13.47 44.99
N THR A 3 1.67 -12.24 44.66
CA THR A 3 0.69 -11.26 44.17
C THR A 3 0.30 -11.64 42.76
N THR A 4 -0.99 -11.74 42.47
CA THR A 4 -1.51 -11.91 41.11
C THR A 4 -1.10 -10.70 40.29
N GLN A 5 -0.20 -10.90 39.33
CA GLN A 5 0.25 -9.85 38.42
C GLN A 5 -0.71 -9.72 37.25
N LEU A 6 -0.72 -8.57 36.60
CA LEU A 6 -1.54 -8.36 35.40
C LEU A 6 -1.15 -9.32 34.28
N SER A 7 0.12 -9.74 34.22
CA SER A 7 0.61 -10.80 33.35
C SER A 7 -0.07 -12.16 33.55
N ASP A 8 -0.62 -12.42 34.75
CA ASP A 8 -1.36 -13.65 35.06
C ASP A 8 -2.80 -13.61 34.54
N VAL A 9 -3.30 -12.42 34.22
CA VAL A 9 -4.66 -12.17 33.72
C VAL A 9 -4.65 -11.83 32.22
N TYR A 10 -3.53 -11.32 31.71
CA TYR A 10 -3.37 -11.00 30.30
C TYR A 10 -3.09 -12.27 29.50
N VAL A 11 -3.97 -12.56 28.55
CA VAL A 11 -3.78 -13.66 27.58
C VAL A 11 -3.48 -13.05 26.21
N PRO A 12 -2.20 -13.09 25.78
CA PRO A 12 -1.79 -12.40 24.55
C PRO A 12 -2.43 -12.94 23.28
N VAL A 13 -2.74 -14.23 23.23
CA VAL A 13 -3.29 -14.86 22.01
C VAL A 13 -4.66 -14.32 21.61
N PRO A 14 -5.68 -14.25 22.48
CA PRO A 14 -6.96 -13.65 22.13
C PRO A 14 -6.88 -12.16 21.83
N PHE A 15 -5.99 -11.42 22.50
CA PHE A 15 -5.77 -10.00 22.22
C PHE A 15 -5.20 -9.82 20.81
N ASN A 16 -4.17 -10.55 20.43
CA ASN A 16 -3.57 -10.48 19.12
C ASN A 16 -4.57 -10.83 18.01
N GLN A 17 -5.38 -11.88 18.22
CA GLN A 17 -6.41 -12.26 17.25
C GLN A 17 -7.48 -11.16 17.09
N ALA A 18 -7.90 -10.52 18.17
CA ALA A 18 -8.87 -9.43 18.12
C ALA A 18 -8.31 -8.20 17.39
N VAL A 19 -7.04 -7.85 17.60
CA VAL A 19 -6.37 -6.75 16.92
C VAL A 19 -6.21 -7.07 15.43
N ASP A 20 -5.80 -8.27 15.07
CA ASP A 20 -5.62 -8.69 13.69
C ASP A 20 -6.94 -8.68 12.91
N GLN A 21 -8.02 -9.19 13.50
CA GLN A 21 -9.33 -9.16 12.89
C GLN A 21 -9.82 -7.72 12.66
N ALA A 22 -9.68 -6.85 13.64
CA ALA A 22 -10.06 -5.44 13.51
C ALA A 22 -9.23 -4.74 12.41
N ALA A 23 -7.93 -5.02 12.30
CA ALA A 23 -7.07 -4.46 11.26
C ALA A 23 -7.52 -4.90 9.85
N ILE A 24 -7.84 -6.17 9.65
CA ILE A 24 -8.32 -6.69 8.36
C ILE A 24 -9.67 -6.08 7.97
N GLU A 25 -10.59 -5.98 8.91
CA GLU A 25 -11.92 -5.41 8.65
C GLU A 25 -11.89 -3.93 8.25
N LEU A 26 -10.91 -3.18 8.76
CA LEU A 26 -10.77 -1.75 8.51
C LEU A 26 -9.89 -1.40 7.30
N ASN A 27 -9.10 -2.36 6.79
CA ASN A 27 -8.19 -2.09 5.68
C ASN A 27 -8.93 -2.15 4.34
N ALA A 28 -9.23 -0.98 3.77
CA ALA A 28 -9.96 -0.85 2.51
C ALA A 28 -9.18 -1.42 1.30
N PHE A 29 -7.86 -1.37 1.32
CA PHE A 29 -7.02 -1.89 0.23
C PHE A 29 -6.96 -3.42 0.22
N ILE A 30 -6.95 -4.08 1.39
CA ILE A 30 -7.05 -5.55 1.46
C ILE A 30 -8.41 -6.00 0.94
N GLN A 31 -9.49 -5.35 1.40
CA GLN A 31 -10.86 -5.68 0.98
C GLN A 31 -11.10 -5.42 -0.52
N SER A 32 -10.41 -4.46 -1.10
CA SER A 32 -10.52 -4.14 -2.52
C SER A 32 -9.78 -5.12 -3.43
N GLY A 33 -8.88 -5.98 -2.91
CA GLY A 33 -8.06 -6.90 -3.69
C GLY A 33 -6.79 -6.28 -4.27
N VAL A 34 -6.47 -5.04 -3.94
CA VAL A 34 -5.22 -4.35 -4.32
C VAL A 34 -4.01 -5.05 -3.70
N MET A 35 -4.14 -5.42 -2.42
CA MET A 35 -3.15 -6.23 -1.71
C MET A 35 -3.55 -7.70 -1.76
N THR A 36 -2.66 -8.53 -2.26
CA THR A 36 -2.81 -9.99 -2.25
C THR A 36 -1.76 -10.61 -1.35
N ASN A 37 -2.17 -11.60 -0.56
CA ASN A 37 -1.23 -12.42 0.18
C ASN A 37 -0.54 -13.37 -0.80
N ASP A 38 0.67 -13.04 -1.22
CA ASP A 38 1.47 -13.88 -2.09
C ASP A 38 2.16 -14.96 -1.25
N PRO A 39 1.91 -16.26 -1.50
CA PRO A 39 2.48 -17.34 -0.70
C PRO A 39 4.01 -17.35 -0.75
N VAL A 40 4.64 -16.91 -1.83
CA VAL A 40 6.11 -16.84 -1.94
C VAL A 40 6.66 -15.73 -1.06
N ILE A 41 6.04 -14.55 -1.11
CA ILE A 41 6.39 -13.41 -0.26
C ILE A 41 6.14 -13.75 1.22
N ALA A 42 5.00 -14.36 1.53
CA ALA A 42 4.65 -14.78 2.89
C ALA A 42 5.63 -15.82 3.44
N ALA A 43 6.01 -16.83 2.65
CA ALA A 43 7.01 -17.81 3.05
C ALA A 43 8.37 -17.15 3.37
N THR A 44 8.76 -16.15 2.58
CA THR A 44 10.03 -15.44 2.82
C THR A 44 9.92 -14.47 4.00
N ALA A 45 8.73 -13.94 4.28
CA ALA A 45 8.52 -13.07 5.45
C ALA A 45 8.89 -13.79 6.75
N SER A 46 8.59 -15.07 6.88
CA SER A 46 8.85 -15.89 8.06
C SER A 46 10.29 -16.46 8.13
N VAL A 47 11.10 -16.32 7.07
CA VAL A 47 12.51 -16.76 7.06
C VAL A 47 13.43 -15.66 7.59
N GLY A 48 14.59 -16.01 8.14
CA GLY A 48 15.60 -15.05 8.59
C GLY A 48 16.09 -14.12 7.47
N GLY A 49 16.55 -12.91 7.84
CA GLY A 49 17.04 -11.89 6.90
C GLY A 49 16.05 -10.73 6.71
N TRP A 50 16.57 -9.60 6.21
CA TRP A 50 15.80 -8.37 5.99
C TRP A 50 15.35 -8.18 4.55
N ILE A 51 16.00 -8.87 3.63
CA ILE A 51 15.83 -8.75 2.19
C ILE A 51 15.43 -10.11 1.66
N GLY A 52 14.49 -10.13 0.74
CA GLY A 52 14.13 -11.30 -0.04
C GLY A 52 14.24 -10.98 -1.53
N GLU A 53 14.43 -12.02 -2.33
CA GLU A 53 14.61 -11.91 -3.77
C GLU A 53 13.64 -12.85 -4.49
N LEU A 54 12.99 -12.33 -5.51
CA LEU A 54 12.14 -13.08 -6.43
C LEU A 54 12.78 -13.05 -7.82
N PRO A 55 13.41 -14.14 -8.26
CA PRO A 55 13.92 -14.21 -9.62
C PRO A 55 12.76 -14.29 -10.62
N HIS A 56 12.92 -13.65 -11.77
CA HIS A 56 11.97 -13.72 -12.87
C HIS A 56 12.70 -13.75 -14.21
N TYR A 57 12.01 -14.25 -15.23
CA TYR A 57 12.47 -14.17 -16.60
C TYR A 57 11.74 -13.04 -17.32
N ASN A 58 12.49 -12.29 -18.11
CA ASN A 58 11.89 -11.26 -18.97
C ASN A 58 11.08 -11.93 -20.09
N SER A 59 10.04 -11.24 -20.56
CA SER A 59 9.29 -11.69 -21.73
C SER A 59 10.23 -11.81 -22.95
N LEU A 60 9.96 -12.76 -23.80
CA LEU A 60 10.69 -12.86 -25.07
C LEU A 60 10.43 -11.58 -25.89
N SER A 61 11.50 -11.01 -26.43
CA SER A 61 11.38 -9.79 -27.24
C SER A 61 10.59 -10.09 -28.52
N THR A 62 9.49 -9.39 -28.69
CA THR A 62 8.70 -9.39 -29.94
C THR A 62 9.22 -8.37 -30.96
N ALA A 63 10.21 -7.57 -30.60
CA ALA A 63 10.83 -6.58 -31.50
C ALA A 63 11.77 -7.23 -32.53
N THR A 64 12.25 -8.43 -32.26
CA THR A 64 13.08 -9.19 -33.19
C THR A 64 12.19 -10.12 -33.99
N GLU A 65 12.26 -10.03 -35.31
CA GLU A 65 11.53 -10.92 -36.20
C GLU A 65 12.03 -12.37 -36.06
N PRO A 66 11.14 -13.37 -36.29
CA PRO A 66 11.54 -14.78 -36.31
C PRO A 66 12.50 -15.04 -37.47
N ASN A 67 13.37 -16.04 -37.29
CA ASN A 67 14.20 -16.49 -38.41
C ASN A 67 13.34 -17.11 -39.51
N TYR A 68 13.59 -16.70 -40.75
CA TYR A 68 12.93 -17.28 -41.92
C TYR A 68 13.71 -18.50 -42.40
N SER A 69 13.00 -19.62 -42.59
CA SER A 69 13.61 -20.86 -43.06
C SER A 69 14.13 -20.70 -44.49
N SER A 70 15.33 -21.26 -44.75
CA SER A 70 15.98 -21.28 -46.06
C SER A 70 16.36 -22.74 -46.37
N ASP A 71 16.43 -23.05 -47.67
CA ASP A 71 16.91 -24.33 -48.15
C ASP A 71 18.44 -24.36 -48.42
N ASP A 72 19.10 -23.20 -48.16
CA ASP A 72 20.53 -23.10 -48.19
C ASP A 72 21.20 -23.77 -47.00
N PRO A 73 21.97 -24.86 -47.18
CA PRO A 73 22.64 -25.59 -46.10
C PRO A 73 23.70 -24.75 -45.37
N ALA A 74 24.13 -23.63 -45.90
CA ALA A 74 25.05 -22.70 -45.23
C ALA A 74 24.35 -21.65 -44.37
N SER A 75 23.02 -21.59 -44.36
CA SER A 75 22.22 -20.66 -43.56
C SER A 75 21.90 -21.27 -42.21
N PHE A 76 22.27 -20.61 -41.13
CA PHE A 76 22.03 -21.06 -39.75
C PHE A 76 21.10 -20.10 -39.03
N SER A 77 20.17 -20.63 -38.23
CA SER A 77 19.33 -19.81 -37.40
C SER A 77 20.14 -19.14 -36.25
N ALA A 78 19.86 -17.89 -35.97
CA ALA A 78 20.45 -17.17 -34.83
C ALA A 78 19.61 -17.41 -33.58
N PRO A 79 20.09 -18.15 -32.57
CA PRO A 79 19.38 -18.34 -31.33
C PRO A 79 19.32 -17.05 -30.53
N GLN A 80 18.17 -16.77 -29.93
CA GLN A 80 17.99 -15.65 -29.01
C GLN A 80 18.08 -16.14 -27.57
N ASN A 81 18.58 -15.30 -26.67
CA ASN A 81 18.61 -15.58 -25.24
C ASN A 81 17.42 -14.98 -24.52
N ILE A 82 17.03 -15.60 -23.41
CA ILE A 82 16.07 -15.04 -22.47
C ILE A 82 16.85 -14.29 -21.37
N GLY A 83 16.47 -13.04 -21.12
CA GLY A 83 16.98 -12.27 -20.00
C GLY A 83 16.31 -12.68 -18.70
N SER A 84 17.04 -12.62 -17.60
CA SER A 84 16.50 -12.80 -16.25
C SER A 84 16.79 -11.58 -15.41
N GLY A 85 15.91 -11.30 -14.46
CA GLY A 85 16.07 -10.22 -13.47
C GLY A 85 15.68 -10.72 -12.08
N THR A 86 15.92 -9.90 -11.08
CA THR A 86 15.59 -10.18 -9.70
C THR A 86 14.79 -9.01 -9.14
N GLN A 87 13.62 -9.30 -8.59
CA GLN A 87 12.83 -8.35 -7.83
C GLN A 87 13.25 -8.46 -6.36
N ILE A 88 13.74 -7.38 -5.80
CA ILE A 88 14.21 -7.31 -4.42
C ILE A 88 13.15 -6.63 -3.59
N TYR A 89 12.72 -7.25 -2.50
CA TYR A 89 11.81 -6.68 -1.52
C TYR A 89 12.42 -6.68 -0.13
N ARG A 90 11.88 -5.85 0.75
CA ARG A 90 12.41 -5.68 2.11
C ARG A 90 11.31 -5.83 3.14
N LYS A 91 11.65 -6.55 4.23
CA LYS A 91 10.80 -6.69 5.41
C LYS A 91 10.75 -5.39 6.20
N HIS A 92 9.60 -5.12 6.78
CA HIS A 92 9.47 -4.09 7.81
C HIS A 92 9.18 -4.73 9.17
N LYS A 93 9.71 -4.12 10.23
CA LYS A 93 9.36 -4.40 11.62
C LYS A 93 9.08 -3.08 12.29
N LEU A 94 7.84 -2.90 12.68
CA LEU A 94 7.33 -1.68 13.27
C LEU A 94 6.88 -1.96 14.69
N ASN A 95 6.98 -0.99 15.56
CA ASN A 95 6.48 -1.10 16.94
C ASN A 95 5.86 0.23 17.36
N ASN A 96 4.92 0.14 18.28
CA ASN A 96 4.43 1.28 19.03
C ASN A 96 3.97 0.81 20.40
N SER A 97 3.98 1.72 21.38
CA SER A 97 3.57 1.43 22.75
C SER A 97 2.63 2.49 23.29
N TRP A 98 1.72 2.06 24.14
CA TRP A 98 0.78 2.92 24.84
C TRP A 98 0.84 2.59 26.32
N SER A 99 0.74 3.61 27.17
CA SER A 99 0.78 3.42 28.63
C SER A 99 -0.45 4.02 29.31
N THR A 100 -0.82 3.43 30.43
CA THR A 100 -1.86 3.93 31.31
C THR A 100 -1.38 3.92 32.75
N MET A 101 -1.72 4.99 33.50
CA MET A 101 -1.43 5.09 34.91
C MET A 101 -2.61 4.57 35.74
N ASP A 102 -2.36 3.84 36.81
CA ASP A 102 -3.41 3.33 37.72
C ASP A 102 -4.25 4.46 38.31
N LEU A 103 -3.62 5.58 38.64
CA LEU A 103 -4.33 6.73 39.19
C LEU A 103 -5.36 7.30 38.19
N THR A 104 -5.06 7.27 36.89
CA THR A 104 -6.00 7.69 35.85
C THR A 104 -7.17 6.73 35.76
N ARG A 105 -6.94 5.41 35.87
CA ARG A 105 -7.98 4.39 35.92
C ARG A 105 -8.91 4.58 37.13
N ALA A 106 -8.33 4.85 38.29
CA ALA A 106 -9.09 5.09 39.53
C ALA A 106 -9.95 6.36 39.43
N LEU A 107 -9.46 7.41 38.78
CA LEU A 107 -10.18 8.69 38.63
C LEU A 107 -11.27 8.61 37.54
N ALA A 108 -11.00 7.94 36.42
CA ALA A 108 -11.90 7.88 35.28
C ALA A 108 -13.07 6.91 35.46
N LEU A 109 -13.01 5.98 36.43
CA LEU A 109 -13.98 4.90 36.65
C LEU A 109 -14.22 4.02 35.39
N ALA A 110 -13.31 4.10 34.40
CA ALA A 110 -13.34 3.32 33.18
C ALA A 110 -11.97 2.72 32.92
N ASP A 111 -11.92 1.51 32.36
CA ASP A 111 -10.63 0.92 31.98
C ASP A 111 -10.16 1.46 30.61
N PRO A 112 -9.11 2.27 30.55
CA PRO A 112 -8.58 2.77 29.28
C PRO A 112 -8.04 1.64 28.39
N LEU A 113 -7.71 0.49 28.94
CA LEU A 113 -7.11 -0.62 28.21
C LEU A 113 -8.05 -1.21 27.14
N ASP A 114 -9.35 -1.31 27.44
CA ASP A 114 -10.34 -1.74 26.47
C ASP A 114 -10.49 -0.77 25.29
N ALA A 115 -10.38 0.52 25.57
CA ALA A 115 -10.40 1.56 24.52
C ALA A 115 -9.13 1.49 23.66
N ILE A 116 -7.95 1.32 24.30
CA ILE A 116 -6.66 1.17 23.64
C ILE A 116 -6.70 -0.05 22.70
N THR A 117 -7.21 -1.20 23.16
CA THR A 117 -7.27 -2.43 22.34
C THR A 117 -8.04 -2.22 21.05
N ARG A 118 -9.18 -1.53 21.10
CA ARG A 118 -9.97 -1.22 19.90
C ARG A 118 -9.27 -0.21 18.97
N MET A 119 -8.60 0.79 19.54
CA MET A 119 -7.89 1.81 18.77
C MET A 119 -6.61 1.29 18.14
N VAL A 120 -5.93 0.33 18.76
CA VAL A 120 -4.69 -0.27 18.24
C VAL A 120 -4.92 -0.97 16.91
N GLY A 121 -6.03 -1.73 16.77
CA GLY A 121 -6.39 -2.36 15.49
C GLY A 121 -6.55 -1.33 14.37
N GLN A 122 -7.29 -0.27 14.62
CA GLN A 122 -7.48 0.83 13.66
C GLN A 122 -6.16 1.56 13.34
N TYR A 123 -5.33 1.80 14.35
CA TYR A 123 -4.02 2.41 14.16
C TYR A 123 -3.14 1.62 13.17
N TRP A 124 -3.03 0.30 13.37
CA TRP A 124 -2.22 -0.53 12.49
C TRP A 124 -2.79 -0.64 11.08
N ALA A 125 -4.11 -0.74 10.92
CA ALA A 125 -4.75 -0.71 9.61
C ALA A 125 -4.41 0.59 8.85
N THR A 126 -4.54 1.73 9.50
CA THR A 126 -4.18 3.04 8.90
C THR A 126 -2.69 3.13 8.57
N GLN A 127 -1.80 2.55 9.38
CA GLN A 127 -0.36 2.53 9.07
C GLN A 127 -0.05 1.66 7.84
N GLU A 128 -0.70 0.52 7.69
CA GLU A 128 -0.57 -0.33 6.50
C GLU A 128 -1.08 0.39 5.24
N GLU A 129 -2.24 1.03 5.29
CA GLU A 129 -2.77 1.85 4.18
C GLU A 129 -1.80 2.97 3.78
N LYS A 130 -1.29 3.72 4.75
CA LYS A 130 -0.28 4.76 4.48
C LYS A 130 0.98 4.20 3.82
N ARG A 131 1.43 3.01 4.21
CA ARG A 131 2.60 2.38 3.58
C ARG A 131 2.32 1.98 2.14
N VAL A 132 1.14 1.46 1.83
CA VAL A 132 0.73 1.17 0.45
C VAL A 132 0.72 2.44 -0.39
N ILE A 133 0.06 3.50 0.10
CA ILE A 133 -0.04 4.78 -0.60
C ILE A 133 1.35 5.39 -0.82
N GLN A 134 2.21 5.44 0.22
CA GLN A 134 3.54 6.04 0.10
C GLN A 134 4.47 5.19 -0.79
N SER A 135 4.33 3.87 -0.78
CA SER A 135 5.05 3.01 -1.72
C SER A 135 4.60 3.27 -3.16
N ALA A 136 3.30 3.42 -3.41
CA ALA A 136 2.79 3.79 -4.73
C ALA A 136 3.29 5.18 -5.17
N MET A 137 3.37 6.15 -4.24
CA MET A 137 3.96 7.46 -4.53
C MET A 137 5.46 7.38 -4.85
N GLY A 138 6.19 6.51 -4.17
CA GLY A 138 7.59 6.24 -4.49
C GLY A 138 7.76 5.66 -5.89
N VAL A 139 6.87 4.75 -6.29
CA VAL A 139 6.81 4.24 -7.67
C VAL A 139 6.56 5.36 -8.67
N LEU A 140 5.62 6.26 -8.37
CA LEU A 140 5.34 7.42 -9.23
C LEU A 140 6.55 8.34 -9.35
N THR A 141 7.21 8.66 -8.24
CA THR A 141 8.39 9.55 -8.25
C THR A 141 9.58 8.94 -8.99
N ASP A 142 9.83 7.63 -8.85
CA ASP A 142 10.82 6.92 -9.66
C ASP A 142 10.43 6.90 -11.13
N ASN A 143 9.16 6.64 -11.43
CA ASN A 143 8.67 6.62 -12.81
C ASN A 143 8.88 7.97 -13.53
N VAL A 144 8.59 9.07 -12.86
CA VAL A 144 8.82 10.41 -13.41
C VAL A 144 10.32 10.68 -13.59
N ALA A 145 11.14 10.26 -12.63
CA ALA A 145 12.60 10.51 -12.65
C ALA A 145 13.33 9.63 -13.67
N SER A 146 12.97 8.35 -13.79
CA SER A 146 13.77 7.33 -14.49
C SER A 146 13.10 6.82 -15.78
N ASN A 147 11.77 6.93 -15.90
CA ASN A 147 10.98 6.29 -16.97
C ASN A 147 10.07 7.28 -17.72
N SER A 148 10.43 8.57 -17.71
CA SER A 148 9.70 9.64 -18.45
C SER A 148 8.22 9.78 -18.10
N GLY A 149 7.78 9.29 -16.93
CA GLY A 149 6.40 9.40 -16.49
C GLY A 149 5.39 8.54 -17.27
N ASP A 150 5.83 7.42 -17.84
CA ASP A 150 4.98 6.54 -18.68
C ASP A 150 3.82 5.86 -17.93
N MET A 151 3.77 5.99 -16.59
CA MET A 151 2.67 5.54 -15.72
C MET A 151 1.73 6.67 -15.31
N LEU A 152 2.05 7.92 -15.65
CA LEU A 152 1.35 9.11 -15.19
C LEU A 152 0.58 9.76 -16.33
N HIS A 153 -0.70 10.05 -16.08
CA HIS A 153 -1.47 11.04 -16.82
C HIS A 153 -1.73 12.24 -15.90
N THR A 154 -1.42 13.45 -16.33
CA THR A 154 -1.66 14.66 -15.54
C THR A 154 -2.49 15.67 -16.34
N VAL A 155 -3.57 16.14 -15.72
CA VAL A 155 -4.35 17.29 -16.18
C VAL A 155 -4.26 18.44 -15.19
N ALA A 156 -3.59 18.20 -14.05
CA ALA A 156 -3.36 19.24 -13.04
C ALA A 156 -2.41 20.31 -13.54
N THR A 157 -2.71 21.55 -13.21
CA THR A 157 -1.85 22.72 -13.45
C THR A 157 -1.66 23.50 -12.16
N ASP A 158 -0.63 24.33 -12.08
CA ASP A 158 -0.39 25.25 -10.93
C ASP A 158 -0.55 26.72 -11.33
N ASP A 159 -1.47 27.00 -12.25
CA ASP A 159 -1.74 28.36 -12.74
C ASP A 159 -2.46 29.22 -11.68
N ALA A 160 -2.23 30.54 -11.71
CA ALA A 160 -2.84 31.48 -10.78
C ALA A 160 -4.34 31.76 -11.06
N GLY A 161 -4.90 31.24 -12.17
CA GLY A 161 -6.30 31.43 -12.54
C GLY A 161 -7.27 30.54 -11.77
N ALA A 162 -8.56 30.62 -12.09
CA ALA A 162 -9.55 29.70 -11.56
C ALA A 162 -9.34 28.29 -12.14
N ILE A 163 -9.63 27.25 -11.35
CA ILE A 163 -9.59 25.86 -11.83
C ILE A 163 -10.66 25.68 -12.90
N THR A 164 -10.27 25.14 -14.05
CA THR A 164 -11.17 24.87 -15.17
C THR A 164 -11.68 23.42 -15.12
N ALA A 165 -12.77 23.13 -15.83
CA ALA A 165 -13.32 21.78 -15.90
C ALA A 165 -12.33 20.76 -16.49
N ALA A 166 -11.39 21.18 -17.34
CA ALA A 166 -10.38 20.33 -17.93
C ALA A 166 -9.32 19.87 -16.93
N GLU A 167 -9.12 20.57 -15.83
CA GLU A 167 -8.15 20.30 -14.77
C GLU A 167 -8.74 19.44 -13.63
N LEU A 168 -10.06 19.26 -13.67
CA LEU A 168 -10.78 18.40 -12.72
C LEU A 168 -10.77 16.95 -13.20
N VAL A 169 -11.10 16.05 -12.29
CA VAL A 169 -11.30 14.64 -12.61
C VAL A 169 -12.45 14.48 -13.61
N SER A 170 -12.22 13.73 -14.68
CA SER A 170 -13.21 13.43 -15.73
C SER A 170 -13.09 11.99 -16.19
N ALA A 171 -14.11 11.49 -16.91
CA ALA A 171 -14.09 10.16 -17.50
C ALA A 171 -12.93 9.99 -18.48
N ASP A 172 -12.69 11.01 -19.30
CA ASP A 172 -11.62 11.01 -20.31
C ASP A 172 -10.24 10.92 -19.61
N ALA A 173 -10.00 11.73 -18.56
CA ALA A 173 -8.75 11.70 -17.83
C ALA A 173 -8.46 10.33 -17.18
N VAL A 174 -9.48 9.65 -16.65
CA VAL A 174 -9.34 8.30 -16.06
C VAL A 174 -9.09 7.25 -17.16
N LEU A 175 -9.75 7.36 -18.30
CA LEU A 175 -9.52 6.46 -19.44
C LEU A 175 -8.11 6.67 -20.02
N ASP A 176 -7.62 7.90 -20.11
CA ASP A 176 -6.27 8.21 -20.57
C ASP A 176 -5.21 7.70 -19.56
N ALA A 177 -5.46 7.84 -18.25
CA ALA A 177 -4.61 7.24 -17.25
C ALA A 177 -4.56 5.72 -17.34
N SER A 178 -5.71 5.05 -17.56
CA SER A 178 -5.77 3.60 -17.76
C SER A 178 -5.08 3.16 -19.05
N GLN A 179 -5.12 3.99 -20.11
CA GLN A 179 -4.50 3.72 -21.40
C GLN A 179 -2.96 3.66 -21.30
N THR A 180 -2.34 4.17 -20.24
CA THR A 180 -0.88 4.01 -20.00
C THR A 180 -0.45 2.54 -19.88
N LEU A 181 -1.38 1.61 -19.58
CA LEU A 181 -1.13 0.16 -19.63
C LEU A 181 -1.29 -0.44 -21.05
N GLY A 182 -1.74 0.35 -22.03
CA GLY A 182 -1.99 -0.13 -23.38
C GLY A 182 -3.13 -1.14 -23.44
N ASP A 183 -2.87 -2.29 -24.04
CA ASP A 183 -3.81 -3.40 -24.21
C ASP A 183 -4.14 -4.12 -22.86
N HIS A 184 -3.31 -3.96 -21.83
CA HIS A 184 -3.53 -4.51 -20.49
C HIS A 184 -4.38 -3.63 -19.57
N LYS A 185 -4.98 -2.54 -20.05
CA LYS A 185 -5.81 -1.63 -19.25
C LYS A 185 -6.96 -2.30 -18.49
N MET A 186 -7.44 -3.44 -18.98
CA MET A 186 -8.50 -4.23 -18.33
C MET A 186 -8.06 -4.92 -17.04
N ALA A 187 -6.77 -4.88 -16.71
CA ALA A 187 -6.23 -5.39 -15.44
C ALA A 187 -6.49 -4.45 -14.25
N ILE A 188 -6.94 -3.21 -14.51
CA ILE A 188 -7.28 -2.25 -13.47
C ILE A 188 -8.71 -2.56 -12.96
N ASP A 189 -8.85 -2.67 -11.64
CA ASP A 189 -10.11 -2.99 -10.98
C ASP A 189 -10.53 -1.96 -9.93
N VAL A 190 -9.58 -1.21 -9.39
CA VAL A 190 -9.78 -0.32 -8.24
C VAL A 190 -9.21 1.07 -8.53
N ILE A 191 -9.94 2.09 -8.14
CA ILE A 191 -9.49 3.48 -8.11
C ILE A 191 -9.47 3.96 -6.66
N ALA A 192 -8.31 4.40 -6.19
CA ALA A 192 -8.19 5.08 -4.91
C ALA A 192 -8.03 6.57 -5.12
N MET A 193 -8.87 7.37 -4.44
CA MET A 193 -8.90 8.81 -4.61
C MET A 193 -9.15 9.54 -3.29
N HIS A 194 -8.74 10.80 -3.24
CA HIS A 194 -9.03 11.70 -2.13
C HIS A 194 -10.51 12.11 -2.11
N SER A 195 -11.08 12.36 -0.93
CA SER A 195 -12.50 12.73 -0.77
C SER A 195 -12.93 13.96 -1.59
N VAL A 196 -12.03 14.91 -1.82
CA VAL A 196 -12.30 16.09 -2.67
C VAL A 196 -12.57 15.67 -4.12
N VAL A 197 -11.73 14.79 -4.68
CA VAL A 197 -11.89 14.26 -6.04
C VAL A 197 -13.18 13.46 -6.15
N TYR A 198 -13.47 12.62 -5.16
CA TYR A 198 -14.71 11.85 -5.07
C TYR A 198 -15.96 12.75 -5.05
N THR A 199 -15.91 13.83 -4.26
CA THR A 199 -17.01 14.80 -4.19
C THR A 199 -17.26 15.47 -5.55
N ASN A 200 -16.22 15.76 -6.31
CA ASN A 200 -16.36 16.34 -7.65
C ASN A 200 -17.00 15.34 -8.63
N LEU A 201 -16.65 14.06 -8.55
CA LEU A 201 -17.33 13.01 -9.33
C LEU A 201 -18.81 12.87 -8.95
N GLN A 202 -19.14 12.99 -7.65
CA GLN A 202 -20.53 12.98 -7.20
C GLN A 202 -21.33 14.17 -7.74
N LYS A 203 -20.75 15.37 -7.75
CA LYS A 203 -21.40 16.58 -8.33
C LYS A 203 -21.68 16.41 -9.82
N GLN A 204 -20.85 15.67 -10.53
CA GLN A 204 -21.02 15.37 -11.95
C GLN A 204 -21.99 14.20 -12.19
N ASN A 205 -22.57 13.57 -11.15
CA ASN A 205 -23.42 12.38 -11.19
C ASN A 205 -22.78 11.18 -11.93
N LEU A 206 -21.46 11.03 -11.80
CA LEU A 206 -20.69 10.00 -12.48
C LEU A 206 -20.48 8.72 -11.64
N ILE A 207 -20.83 8.75 -10.35
CA ILE A 207 -20.71 7.60 -9.45
C ILE A 207 -21.94 6.71 -9.58
N ALA A 208 -21.73 5.47 -9.97
CA ALA A 208 -22.74 4.43 -9.93
C ALA A 208 -22.61 3.62 -8.63
N TYR A 209 -23.73 3.17 -8.09
CA TYR A 209 -23.76 2.34 -6.88
C TYR A 209 -24.28 0.95 -7.24
N ILE A 210 -23.49 -0.07 -6.97
CA ILE A 210 -23.91 -1.46 -7.15
C ILE A 210 -24.41 -1.97 -5.81
N PRO A 211 -25.73 -2.31 -5.67
CA PRO A 211 -26.26 -2.88 -4.46
C PRO A 211 -25.67 -4.30 -4.24
N ASN A 212 -25.37 -4.65 -2.99
CA ASN A 212 -25.03 -6.03 -2.68
C ASN A 212 -26.26 -6.95 -2.86
N ALA A 213 -26.05 -8.27 -2.76
CA ALA A 213 -27.14 -9.27 -2.92
C ALA A 213 -28.32 -9.10 -1.95
N ARG A 214 -28.16 -8.31 -0.87
CA ARG A 214 -29.22 -7.98 0.11
C ARG A 214 -29.79 -6.58 -0.09
N GLY A 215 -29.27 -5.78 -1.02
CA GLY A 215 -29.71 -4.40 -1.27
C GLY A 215 -29.32 -3.38 -0.19
N GLU A 216 -28.46 -3.75 0.76
CA GLU A 216 -28.16 -2.93 1.94
C GLU A 216 -26.86 -2.13 1.83
N VAL A 217 -25.92 -2.53 0.99
CA VAL A 217 -24.62 -1.85 0.81
C VAL A 217 -24.45 -1.42 -0.63
N ASN A 218 -24.29 -0.12 -0.83
CA ASN A 218 -23.98 0.45 -2.12
C ASN A 218 -22.46 0.56 -2.27
N ILE A 219 -21.88 -0.28 -3.14
CA ILE A 219 -20.46 -0.18 -3.49
C ILE A 219 -20.32 0.93 -4.53
N PRO A 220 -19.59 2.02 -4.23
CA PRO A 220 -19.37 3.07 -5.20
C PRO A 220 -18.49 2.54 -6.34
N THR A 221 -18.95 2.72 -7.57
CA THR A 221 -18.21 2.35 -8.78
C THR A 221 -18.17 3.53 -9.74
N TYR A 222 -17.05 3.65 -10.44
CA TYR A 222 -16.83 4.65 -11.46
C TYR A 222 -16.22 3.99 -12.69
N LEU A 223 -16.87 4.11 -13.86
CA LEU A 223 -16.46 3.44 -15.10
C LEU A 223 -16.25 1.91 -14.96
N GLY A 224 -16.94 1.28 -14.03
CA GLY A 224 -16.75 -0.14 -13.71
C GLY A 224 -15.66 -0.45 -12.68
N TYR A 225 -14.84 0.52 -12.30
CA TYR A 225 -13.85 0.38 -11.25
C TYR A 225 -14.47 0.57 -9.88
N ARG A 226 -14.03 -0.21 -8.90
CA ARG A 226 -14.40 0.00 -7.48
C ARG A 226 -13.69 1.24 -6.96
N VAL A 227 -14.42 2.12 -6.30
CA VAL A 227 -13.86 3.35 -5.73
C VAL A 227 -13.51 3.12 -4.26
N VAL A 228 -12.28 3.43 -3.90
CA VAL A 228 -11.78 3.55 -2.53
C VAL A 228 -11.51 5.02 -2.24
N VAL A 229 -12.14 5.54 -1.20
CA VAL A 229 -11.97 6.95 -0.78
C VAL A 229 -11.15 6.97 0.49
N ASP A 230 -10.01 7.66 0.45
CA ASP A 230 -9.12 7.80 1.61
C ASP A 230 -8.51 9.22 1.62
N ASP A 231 -8.66 9.92 2.72
CA ASP A 231 -8.07 11.25 2.90
C ASP A 231 -6.55 11.23 3.14
N SER A 232 -5.96 10.05 3.30
CA SER A 232 -4.50 9.85 3.29
C SER A 232 -3.91 9.87 1.88
N MET A 233 -4.76 9.89 0.83
CA MET A 233 -4.31 10.03 -0.57
C MET A 233 -3.59 11.36 -0.77
N PRO A 234 -2.53 11.38 -1.61
CA PRO A 234 -1.67 12.53 -1.75
C PRO A 234 -2.41 13.75 -2.29
N ALA A 235 -2.32 14.84 -1.53
CA ALA A 235 -2.76 16.19 -1.89
C ALA A 235 -1.55 17.11 -1.73
N VAL A 236 -0.88 17.43 -2.82
CA VAL A 236 0.35 18.23 -2.81
C VAL A 236 -0.01 19.69 -3.10
N ALA A 237 0.29 20.57 -2.16
CA ALA A 237 0.13 22.01 -2.37
C ALA A 237 1.21 22.53 -3.31
N GLY A 238 0.79 23.08 -4.45
CA GLY A 238 1.63 23.87 -5.33
C GLY A 238 1.73 25.32 -4.85
N THR A 239 2.17 26.22 -5.72
CA THR A 239 2.22 27.66 -5.42
C THR A 239 0.83 28.27 -5.37
N ASN A 240 -0.04 27.87 -6.30
CA ASN A 240 -1.39 28.44 -6.48
C ASN A 240 -2.49 27.44 -6.20
N ARG A 241 -2.26 26.13 -6.47
CA ARG A 241 -3.28 25.11 -6.48
C ARG A 241 -2.81 23.83 -5.78
N ILE A 242 -3.75 23.00 -5.39
CA ILE A 242 -3.48 21.67 -4.85
C ILE A 242 -3.59 20.65 -6.00
N THR A 243 -2.60 19.78 -6.09
CA THR A 243 -2.61 18.62 -6.99
C THR A 243 -2.97 17.37 -6.21
N TYR A 244 -4.06 16.73 -6.58
CA TYR A 244 -4.51 15.46 -6.03
C TYR A 244 -4.04 14.33 -6.92
N THR A 245 -3.45 13.30 -6.31
CA THR A 245 -3.05 12.09 -7.02
C THR A 245 -4.07 10.99 -6.79
N THR A 246 -4.73 10.55 -7.83
CA THR A 246 -5.60 9.38 -7.87
C THR A 246 -4.79 8.20 -8.39
N ILE A 247 -4.89 7.05 -7.74
CA ILE A 247 -4.12 5.86 -8.09
C ILE A 247 -5.09 4.78 -8.60
N LEU A 248 -4.80 4.25 -9.77
CA LEU A 248 -5.51 3.14 -10.36
C LEU A 248 -4.72 1.86 -10.08
N PHE A 249 -5.36 0.91 -9.44
CA PHE A 249 -4.77 -0.37 -9.05
C PHE A 249 -5.42 -1.52 -9.81
N GLY A 250 -4.61 -2.45 -10.27
CA GLY A 250 -5.10 -3.77 -10.65
C GLY A 250 -5.05 -4.74 -9.48
N THR A 251 -5.76 -5.85 -9.61
CA THR A 251 -5.73 -6.94 -8.64
C THR A 251 -4.28 -7.45 -8.48
N GLY A 252 -3.82 -7.56 -7.23
CA GLY A 252 -2.46 -8.02 -6.93
C GLY A 252 -1.36 -7.02 -7.29
N ALA A 253 -1.67 -5.72 -7.41
CA ALA A 253 -0.65 -4.68 -7.63
C ALA A 253 0.38 -4.64 -6.49
N PHE A 254 -0.03 -5.03 -5.28
CA PHE A 254 0.85 -5.18 -4.12
C PHE A 254 0.85 -6.62 -3.60
N GLY A 255 2.02 -7.19 -3.43
CA GLY A 255 2.22 -8.42 -2.69
C GLY A 255 2.42 -8.12 -1.20
N SER A 256 1.77 -8.91 -0.36
CA SER A 256 1.89 -8.81 1.09
C SER A 256 2.22 -10.15 1.73
N GLY A 257 2.90 -10.12 2.87
CA GLY A 257 3.18 -11.30 3.67
C GLY A 257 3.42 -10.91 5.11
N GLY A 258 2.74 -11.56 6.06
CA GLY A 258 2.94 -11.37 7.48
C GLY A 258 4.23 -12.04 8.00
N ASP A 259 4.82 -11.49 9.03
CA ASP A 259 5.98 -12.07 9.73
C ASP A 259 5.55 -12.64 11.08
N ASP A 260 5.35 -13.95 11.14
CA ASP A 260 4.92 -14.70 12.34
C ASP A 260 6.03 -14.82 13.41
N THR A 261 7.25 -14.37 13.11
CA THR A 261 8.37 -14.42 14.05
C THR A 261 8.35 -13.29 15.06
N VAL A 262 7.47 -12.33 14.91
CA VAL A 262 7.34 -11.15 15.76
C VAL A 262 6.40 -11.45 16.93
N VAL A 263 6.86 -11.20 18.17
CA VAL A 263 5.97 -11.16 19.34
C VAL A 263 5.05 -9.94 19.18
N ALA A 264 3.82 -10.18 18.75
CA ALA A 264 2.91 -9.14 18.29
C ALA A 264 2.49 -8.18 19.41
N SER A 265 2.30 -8.66 20.62
CA SER A 265 1.99 -7.80 21.77
C SER A 265 2.63 -8.32 23.06
N GLU A 266 2.98 -7.39 23.94
CA GLU A 266 3.57 -7.64 25.24
C GLU A 266 3.13 -6.55 26.21
N MET A 267 2.89 -6.91 27.46
CA MET A 267 2.52 -5.96 28.50
C MET A 267 3.59 -5.91 29.56
N GLU A 268 4.02 -4.70 29.92
CA GLU A 268 4.97 -4.44 30.99
C GLU A 268 4.28 -3.67 32.11
N ARG A 269 4.52 -4.10 33.35
CA ARG A 269 4.07 -3.40 34.55
C ARG A 269 5.24 -2.71 35.22
N LYS A 270 5.14 -1.39 35.46
CA LYS A 270 6.11 -0.60 36.22
C LYS A 270 5.47 -0.08 37.50
N PRO A 271 5.66 -0.79 38.63
CA PRO A 271 5.01 -0.43 39.90
C PRO A 271 5.61 0.81 40.54
N ASP A 272 6.84 1.16 40.20
CA ASP A 272 7.59 2.32 40.69
C ASP A 272 7.30 3.62 39.94
N SER A 273 6.66 3.53 38.78
CA SER A 273 6.27 4.71 38.00
C SER A 273 5.22 5.54 38.75
N GLY A 274 5.31 6.86 38.65
CA GLY A 274 4.41 7.79 39.30
C GLY A 274 4.49 7.77 40.84
N ASP A 275 5.70 7.62 41.37
CA ASP A 275 5.97 7.58 42.81
C ASP A 275 5.19 6.45 43.55
N GLY A 276 5.18 5.26 42.90
CA GLY A 276 4.48 4.09 43.40
C GLY A 276 3.00 3.99 42.98
N GLY A 277 2.53 4.87 42.10
CA GLY A 277 1.18 4.83 41.55
C GLY A 277 0.92 3.67 40.59
N GLY A 278 1.97 3.23 39.91
CA GLY A 278 1.94 2.13 38.94
C GLY A 278 1.55 2.55 37.51
N GLU A 279 2.23 1.95 36.54
CA GLU A 279 2.01 2.16 35.11
C GLU A 279 1.94 0.80 34.39
N ASP A 280 0.97 0.65 33.50
CA ASP A 280 0.87 -0.47 32.58
C ASP A 280 1.24 0.03 31.18
N ILE A 281 2.17 -0.66 30.50
CA ILE A 281 2.63 -0.34 29.16
C ILE A 281 2.31 -1.52 28.25
N LEU A 282 1.53 -1.26 27.20
CA LEU A 282 1.24 -2.20 26.13
C LEU A 282 2.18 -1.93 24.96
N TYR A 283 3.05 -2.86 24.63
CA TYR A 283 3.86 -2.86 23.44
C TYR A 283 3.15 -3.65 22.33
N THR A 284 3.04 -3.07 21.17
CA THR A 284 2.55 -3.77 19.99
C THR A 284 3.55 -3.69 18.86
N ARG A 285 3.67 -4.78 18.11
CA ARG A 285 4.65 -4.91 17.03
C ARG A 285 3.96 -5.48 15.80
N ARG A 286 4.35 -5.01 14.63
CA ARG A 286 3.94 -5.54 13.34
C ARG A 286 5.17 -5.81 12.50
N GLY A 287 5.21 -6.98 11.89
CA GLY A 287 6.24 -7.37 10.94
C GLY A 287 5.61 -7.90 9.67
N GLY A 288 6.25 -7.67 8.55
CA GLY A 288 5.75 -8.17 7.27
C GLY A 288 6.48 -7.57 6.08
N ILE A 289 5.89 -7.82 4.93
CA ILE A 289 6.31 -7.29 3.64
C ILE A 289 5.08 -6.68 2.99
N ILE A 290 5.22 -5.46 2.49
CA ILE A 290 4.28 -4.79 1.58
C ILE A 290 5.12 -4.27 0.43
N HIS A 291 4.92 -4.82 -0.76
CA HIS A 291 5.78 -4.55 -1.89
C HIS A 291 5.00 -4.41 -3.19
N PRO A 292 5.20 -3.31 -3.95
CA PRO A 292 4.59 -3.16 -5.28
C PRO A 292 5.23 -4.16 -6.26
N MET A 293 4.41 -4.92 -6.96
CA MET A 293 4.88 -5.95 -7.87
C MET A 293 5.51 -5.33 -9.12
N GLY A 294 6.62 -5.92 -9.56
CA GLY A 294 7.38 -5.45 -10.73
C GLY A 294 8.41 -4.37 -10.46
N LEU A 295 8.63 -4.02 -9.19
CA LEU A 295 9.67 -3.09 -8.76
C LEU A 295 10.68 -3.78 -7.85
N ALA A 296 11.84 -3.22 -7.71
CA ALA A 296 12.88 -3.65 -6.78
C ALA A 296 13.25 -2.50 -5.85
N VAL A 297 13.58 -2.83 -4.63
CA VAL A 297 14.17 -1.90 -3.67
C VAL A 297 15.67 -1.85 -3.91
N VAL A 298 16.23 -0.64 -4.07
CA VAL A 298 17.65 -0.46 -4.41
C VAL A 298 18.47 0.22 -3.32
N THR A 299 17.82 0.96 -2.41
CA THR A 299 18.50 1.69 -1.34
C THR A 299 18.18 1.07 0.02
N ALA A 300 19.12 1.06 0.95
CA ALA A 300 18.86 0.68 2.33
C ALA A 300 18.18 1.84 3.09
N PRO A 301 17.37 1.57 4.14
CA PRO A 301 16.86 2.62 5.03
C PRO A 301 18.01 3.43 5.63
N ALA A 302 17.82 4.74 5.80
CA ALA A 302 18.83 5.61 6.40
C ALA A 302 19.05 5.30 7.87
N THR A 303 17.99 4.92 8.59
CA THR A 303 18.06 4.56 10.01
C THR A 303 17.25 3.30 10.28
N GLY A 304 17.83 2.40 11.08
CA GLY A 304 17.15 1.16 11.47
C GLY A 304 17.05 0.14 10.34
N THR A 305 15.98 -0.66 10.38
CA THR A 305 15.81 -1.82 9.49
C THR A 305 14.63 -1.68 8.55
N SER A 306 13.74 -0.73 8.81
CA SER A 306 12.49 -0.50 8.08
C SER A 306 12.45 0.90 7.50
N TYR A 307 11.91 1.03 6.29
CA TYR A 307 11.72 2.34 5.69
C TYR A 307 10.69 3.17 6.44
N THR A 308 10.97 4.45 6.58
CA THR A 308 10.00 5.48 6.95
C THR A 308 9.02 5.72 5.80
N LEU A 309 7.89 6.37 6.07
CA LEU A 309 6.91 6.74 5.03
C LEU A 309 7.53 7.70 3.98
N ALA A 310 8.41 8.61 4.41
CA ALA A 310 9.11 9.51 3.51
C ALA A 310 10.11 8.79 2.59
N GLU A 311 10.83 7.80 3.10
CA GLU A 311 11.74 6.99 2.29
C GLU A 311 10.97 6.11 1.29
N LEU A 312 9.80 5.59 1.67
CA LEU A 312 8.94 4.85 0.74
C LEU A 312 8.43 5.72 -0.40
N ALA A 313 8.18 7.00 -0.17
CA ALA A 313 7.76 7.96 -1.19
C ALA A 313 8.90 8.47 -2.09
N ALA A 314 10.15 8.20 -1.72
CA ALA A 314 11.31 8.70 -2.45
C ALA A 314 11.64 7.85 -3.68
N ALA A 315 11.93 8.50 -4.82
CA ALA A 315 12.34 7.84 -6.05
C ALA A 315 13.57 6.93 -5.86
N ALA A 316 14.55 7.37 -5.06
CA ALA A 316 15.78 6.64 -4.82
C ALA A 316 15.62 5.26 -4.17
N THR A 317 14.44 4.96 -3.61
CA THR A 317 14.15 3.67 -2.97
C THR A 317 13.81 2.60 -4.00
N TRP A 318 13.23 2.99 -5.12
CA TRP A 318 12.63 2.09 -6.09
C TRP A 318 13.41 2.04 -7.40
N ASN A 319 13.26 0.93 -8.10
CA ASN A 319 13.69 0.75 -9.48
C ASN A 319 12.72 -0.19 -10.19
N ARG A 320 12.29 0.18 -11.38
CA ARG A 320 11.40 -0.66 -12.19
C ARG A 320 12.17 -1.84 -12.78
N VAL A 321 11.64 -3.05 -12.57
CA VAL A 321 12.26 -4.30 -13.05
C VAL A 321 11.42 -4.94 -14.16
N TYR A 322 10.07 -4.84 -14.07
CA TYR A 322 9.18 -5.34 -15.10
C TYR A 322 8.93 -4.31 -16.21
N GLU A 323 8.55 -4.81 -17.37
CA GLU A 323 8.03 -3.97 -18.44
C GLU A 323 6.74 -3.24 -17.99
N ARG A 324 6.51 -2.05 -18.56
CA ARG A 324 5.37 -1.18 -18.18
C ARG A 324 4.03 -1.93 -18.13
N LYS A 325 3.74 -2.75 -19.16
CA LYS A 325 2.49 -3.48 -19.29
C LYS A 325 2.22 -4.51 -18.20
N ASN A 326 3.27 -4.98 -17.53
CA ASN A 326 3.20 -5.99 -16.47
C ASN A 326 3.08 -5.38 -15.07
N ILE A 327 3.00 -4.06 -14.97
CA ILE A 327 2.83 -3.34 -13.71
C ILE A 327 1.41 -2.80 -13.65
N ASN A 328 0.58 -3.38 -12.81
CA ASN A 328 -0.85 -3.07 -12.68
C ASN A 328 -1.09 -1.79 -11.85
N LEU A 329 -0.38 -0.73 -12.17
CA LEU A 329 -0.48 0.58 -11.52
C LEU A 329 -0.55 1.68 -12.58
N ALA A 330 -1.43 2.66 -12.39
CA ALA A 330 -1.42 3.90 -13.15
C ALA A 330 -1.79 5.08 -12.25
N PHE A 331 -1.37 6.27 -12.63
CA PHE A 331 -1.53 7.47 -11.82
C PHE A 331 -2.21 8.56 -12.62
N LEU A 332 -3.12 9.26 -11.96
CA LEU A 332 -3.81 10.43 -12.50
C LEU A 332 -3.63 11.60 -11.54
N GLN A 333 -3.17 12.75 -12.05
CA GLN A 333 -3.09 13.98 -11.29
C GLN A 333 -4.10 15.01 -11.78
N THR A 334 -4.88 15.56 -10.85
CA THR A 334 -5.94 16.54 -11.10
C THR A 334 -5.90 17.65 -10.05
N ASN A 335 -6.61 18.75 -10.29
CA ASN A 335 -6.80 19.80 -9.28
C ASN A 335 -8.09 19.62 -8.45
N GLY A 336 -8.68 18.46 -8.51
CA GLY A 336 -9.84 18.07 -7.72
C GLY A 336 -10.89 17.28 -8.46
#